data_1533eaa92da267323fff0a21d1092825
#
_entry.id   1533eaa92da267323fff0a21d1092825
#
_cell.length_a   1.000
_cell.length_b   1.000
_cell.length_c   1.000
_cell.angle_alpha   90.00
_cell.angle_beta   90.00
_cell.angle_gamma   90.00
#
_symmetry.space_group_name_H-M   'P 1'
#
loop_
_entity.id
_entity.type
_entity.pdbx_description
1 polymer ?
#
loop_
_entity_poly.entity_id
_entity_poly.type
_entity_poly.pdbx_seq_one_letter_code
_entity_poly.pdbx_strand_id
1 'polypeptide(L)'
;VKVNVYSRAPKVRLYLNNELLGEQEVSKKDYTATFMVNYQPGELKAVATYDSSESSCAILRTTGAPVQIRLIADRKVIKADRDDLAYVTVELIDKEGRIVPDADMKVTLSVVGNGIIRGSGNACPTDMESFRSLSPKTFKGKAMAILQPDGNVGEITLNVSAEGMKGASITIRTVDRMSAKQEGKDIVTPGSIWKDMDGNPINAHGGGILYHEGTYYWYGEFKGDSTYRLDLSLIHIS
;
A
#
# COMPACT_ATOMS: atom_id res chain seq x y z
N VAL A 1 -18.40 -8.59 20.03
CA VAL A 1 -17.93 -7.70 18.96
C VAL A 1 -18.76 -7.95 17.72
N LYS A 2 -19.15 -6.87 17.02
CA LYS A 2 -19.83 -6.97 15.73
C LYS A 2 -18.79 -7.16 14.63
N VAL A 3 -18.92 -8.24 13.87
CA VAL A 3 -18.07 -8.56 12.72
C VAL A 3 -18.89 -8.43 11.45
N ASN A 4 -18.51 -7.55 10.55
CA ASN A 4 -19.11 -7.40 9.24
C ASN A 4 -18.20 -8.03 8.20
N VAL A 5 -18.74 -8.92 7.39
CA VAL A 5 -18.05 -9.55 6.27
C VAL A 5 -18.70 -9.05 4.97
N TYR A 6 -17.90 -8.46 4.11
CA TYR A 6 -18.36 -7.95 2.81
C TYR A 6 -18.04 -8.96 1.71
N SER A 7 -19.05 -9.42 0.99
CA SER A 7 -18.89 -10.44 -0.06
C SER A 7 -19.96 -10.30 -1.13
N ARG A 8 -19.63 -10.69 -2.35
CA ARG A 8 -20.62 -10.88 -3.43
C ARG A 8 -21.20 -12.31 -3.46
N ALA A 9 -20.58 -13.24 -2.71
CA ALA A 9 -21.11 -14.60 -2.58
C ALA A 9 -22.45 -14.59 -1.83
N PRO A 10 -23.36 -15.49 -2.12
CA PRO A 10 -24.67 -15.54 -1.46
C PRO A 10 -24.59 -15.89 0.02
N LYS A 11 -23.55 -16.59 0.44
CA LYS A 11 -23.36 -17.01 1.83
C LYS A 11 -21.93 -16.85 2.33
N VAL A 12 -21.79 -16.63 3.63
CA VAL A 12 -20.51 -16.56 4.36
C VAL A 12 -20.58 -17.44 5.59
N ARG A 13 -19.55 -18.26 5.79
CA ARG A 13 -19.26 -18.96 7.04
C ARG A 13 -18.18 -18.23 7.80
N LEU A 14 -18.37 -18.07 9.11
CA LEU A 14 -17.39 -17.46 10.00
C LEU A 14 -16.85 -18.51 10.97
N TYR A 15 -15.54 -18.59 11.07
CA TYR A 15 -14.82 -19.50 11.96
C TYR A 15 -13.95 -18.72 12.92
N LEU A 16 -13.83 -19.17 14.15
CA LEU A 16 -12.87 -18.69 15.15
C LEU A 16 -12.04 -19.89 15.62
N ASN A 17 -10.73 -19.83 15.44
CA ASN A 17 -9.80 -20.92 15.79
C ASN A 17 -10.23 -22.28 15.21
N ASN A 18 -10.67 -22.31 13.95
CA ASN A 18 -11.23 -23.44 13.21
C ASN A 18 -12.61 -23.94 13.69
N GLU A 19 -13.20 -23.34 14.71
CA GLU A 19 -14.57 -23.64 15.14
C GLU A 19 -15.56 -22.78 14.34
N LEU A 20 -16.60 -23.39 13.76
CA LEU A 20 -17.64 -22.69 13.03
C LEU A 20 -18.53 -21.91 14.01
N LEU A 21 -18.53 -20.59 13.90
CA LEU A 21 -19.41 -19.72 14.69
C LEU A 21 -20.81 -19.60 14.08
N GLY A 22 -20.92 -19.71 12.76
CA GLY A 22 -22.19 -19.64 12.06
C GLY A 22 -22.04 -19.40 10.56
N GLU A 23 -23.19 -19.52 9.88
CA GLU A 23 -23.38 -19.20 8.47
C GLU A 23 -24.44 -18.10 8.34
N GLN A 24 -24.20 -17.12 7.49
CA GLN A 24 -25.12 -16.03 7.19
C GLN A 24 -25.28 -15.85 5.69
N GLU A 25 -26.51 -15.53 5.28
CA GLU A 25 -26.75 -15.04 3.93
C GLU A 25 -26.24 -13.60 3.79
N VAL A 26 -25.67 -13.30 2.64
CA VAL A 26 -25.16 -11.96 2.34
C VAL A 26 -26.32 -11.11 1.79
N SER A 27 -26.57 -9.98 2.42
CA SER A 27 -27.57 -9.02 1.96
C SER A 27 -27.25 -8.52 0.54
N LYS A 28 -28.20 -8.65 -0.38
CA LYS A 28 -28.03 -8.14 -1.76
C LYS A 28 -28.06 -6.62 -1.85
N LYS A 29 -28.46 -5.94 -0.79
CA LYS A 29 -28.56 -4.47 -0.75
C LYS A 29 -27.22 -3.81 -0.49
N ASP A 30 -26.45 -4.36 0.43
CA ASP A 30 -25.18 -3.80 0.93
C ASP A 30 -24.03 -4.80 0.94
N TYR A 31 -24.26 -6.01 0.41
CA TYR A 31 -23.27 -7.09 0.30
C TYR A 31 -22.63 -7.47 1.63
N THR A 32 -23.38 -7.36 2.73
CA THR A 32 -22.87 -7.55 4.10
C THR A 32 -23.51 -8.76 4.78
N ALA A 33 -22.68 -9.60 5.41
CA ALA A 33 -23.08 -10.59 6.41
C ALA A 33 -22.59 -10.12 7.79
N THR A 34 -23.46 -10.08 8.79
CA THR A 34 -23.13 -9.57 10.13
C THR A 34 -23.17 -10.68 11.15
N PHE A 35 -22.11 -10.80 11.95
CA PHE A 35 -22.00 -11.76 13.04
C PHE A 35 -21.76 -11.04 14.37
N MET A 36 -22.35 -11.56 15.44
CA MET A 36 -22.04 -11.15 16.81
C MET A 36 -21.11 -12.19 17.42
N VAL A 37 -19.88 -11.81 17.73
CA VAL A 37 -18.82 -12.72 18.16
C VAL A 37 -18.27 -12.28 19.52
N ASN A 38 -18.07 -13.22 20.43
CA ASN A 38 -17.26 -12.97 21.63
C ASN A 38 -15.78 -12.96 21.22
N TYR A 39 -15.09 -11.87 21.58
CA TYR A 39 -13.66 -11.80 21.26
C TYR A 39 -12.88 -12.89 21.98
N GLN A 40 -12.07 -13.61 21.23
CA GLN A 40 -11.04 -14.54 21.71
C GLN A 40 -9.79 -14.35 20.85
N PRO A 41 -8.58 -14.42 21.45
CA PRO A 41 -7.34 -14.42 20.70
C PRO A 41 -7.27 -15.60 19.73
N GLY A 42 -6.67 -15.37 18.58
CA GLY A 42 -6.47 -16.43 17.59
C GLY A 42 -6.74 -15.99 16.17
N GLU A 43 -7.33 -16.88 15.38
CA GLU A 43 -7.65 -16.69 13.97
C GLU A 43 -9.16 -16.59 13.75
N LEU A 44 -9.62 -15.48 13.20
CA LEU A 44 -10.98 -15.29 12.70
C LEU A 44 -10.94 -15.44 11.17
N LYS A 45 -11.63 -16.47 10.63
CA LYS A 45 -11.65 -16.78 9.20
C LYS A 45 -13.07 -16.70 8.67
N ALA A 46 -13.28 -15.85 7.67
CA ALA A 46 -14.53 -15.81 6.90
C ALA A 46 -14.31 -16.52 5.57
N VAL A 47 -15.25 -17.41 5.22
CA VAL A 47 -15.24 -18.18 3.98
C VAL A 47 -16.51 -17.85 3.20
N ALA A 48 -16.33 -17.31 2.01
CA ALA A 48 -17.43 -17.03 1.09
C ALA A 48 -17.72 -18.25 0.22
N THR A 49 -19.00 -18.59 0.02
CA THR A 49 -19.40 -19.78 -0.73
C THR A 49 -20.43 -19.45 -1.80
N TYR A 50 -20.24 -20.06 -2.99
CA TYR A 50 -21.19 -20.12 -4.08
C TYR A 50 -21.58 -21.61 -4.27
N ASP A 51 -22.86 -21.92 -4.30
CA ASP A 51 -23.41 -23.25 -4.66
C ASP A 51 -22.62 -24.43 -4.09
N SER A 52 -22.29 -24.40 -2.81
CA SER A 52 -21.51 -25.43 -2.09
C SER A 52 -20.00 -25.45 -2.34
N SER A 53 -19.47 -24.61 -3.22
CA SER A 53 -18.02 -24.47 -3.42
C SER A 53 -17.46 -23.26 -2.68
N GLU A 54 -16.28 -23.38 -2.10
CA GLU A 54 -15.55 -22.24 -1.54
C GLU A 54 -15.02 -21.37 -2.66
N SER A 55 -15.28 -20.06 -2.61
CA SER A 55 -14.84 -19.11 -3.63
C SER A 55 -13.69 -18.23 -3.17
N SER A 56 -13.69 -17.81 -1.90
CA SER A 56 -12.67 -16.94 -1.32
C SER A 56 -12.69 -16.99 0.20
N CYS A 57 -11.56 -16.63 0.81
CA CYS A 57 -11.50 -16.47 2.26
C CYS A 57 -10.76 -15.21 2.66
N ALA A 58 -11.12 -14.66 3.83
CA ALA A 58 -10.42 -13.58 4.50
C ALA A 58 -10.08 -14.01 5.93
N ILE A 59 -8.89 -13.65 6.37
CA ILE A 59 -8.39 -14.07 7.68
C ILE A 59 -7.89 -12.86 8.46
N LEU A 60 -8.31 -12.75 9.71
CA LEU A 60 -7.75 -11.83 10.70
C LEU A 60 -7.10 -12.65 11.81
N ARG A 61 -5.93 -12.21 12.27
CA ARG A 61 -5.22 -12.88 13.37
C ARG A 61 -4.91 -11.91 14.47
N THR A 62 -5.09 -12.32 15.70
CA THR A 62 -4.60 -11.58 16.85
C THR A 62 -3.08 -11.46 16.77
N THR A 63 -2.56 -10.25 17.01
CA THR A 63 -1.13 -9.97 17.04
C THR A 63 -0.57 -10.07 18.44
N GLY A 64 0.72 -10.38 18.54
CA GLY A 64 1.48 -10.27 19.78
C GLY A 64 1.96 -8.84 20.05
N ALA A 65 2.80 -8.69 21.06
CA ALA A 65 3.49 -7.41 21.30
C ALA A 65 4.42 -7.06 20.13
N PRO A 66 4.62 -5.76 19.81
CA PRO A 66 5.58 -5.35 18.80
C PRO A 66 7.01 -5.64 19.30
N VAL A 67 7.83 -6.26 18.47
CA VAL A 67 9.20 -6.67 18.83
C VAL A 67 10.24 -6.24 17.82
N GLN A 68 9.80 -5.87 16.61
CA GLN A 68 10.71 -5.54 15.51
C GLN A 68 10.12 -4.46 14.61
N ILE A 69 11.00 -3.69 13.99
CA ILE A 69 10.68 -2.73 12.95
C ILE A 69 10.92 -3.38 11.59
N ARG A 70 9.96 -3.23 10.67
CA ARG A 70 10.08 -3.57 9.27
C ARG A 70 10.02 -2.30 8.43
N LEU A 71 10.94 -2.15 7.48
CA LEU A 71 11.01 -1.02 6.56
C LEU A 71 10.69 -1.49 5.14
N ILE A 72 9.80 -0.78 4.48
CA ILE A 72 9.38 -1.06 3.10
C ILE A 72 9.50 0.23 2.30
N ALA A 73 10.44 0.27 1.35
CA ALA A 73 10.54 1.38 0.40
C ALA A 73 9.67 1.11 -0.83
N ASP A 74 9.03 2.15 -1.34
CA ASP A 74 8.32 2.11 -2.63
C ASP A 74 9.31 1.85 -3.78
N ARG A 75 10.52 2.42 -3.68
CA ARG A 75 11.60 2.27 -4.66
C ARG A 75 12.95 2.14 -3.95
N LYS A 76 13.81 1.26 -4.46
CA LYS A 76 15.18 1.06 -3.96
C LYS A 76 16.23 1.84 -4.75
N VAL A 77 15.84 2.41 -5.88
CA VAL A 77 16.69 3.23 -6.73
C VAL A 77 15.90 4.47 -7.13
N ILE A 78 16.49 5.64 -6.93
CA ILE A 78 15.93 6.95 -7.29
C ILE A 78 16.99 7.77 -8.00
N LYS A 79 16.57 8.84 -8.68
CA LYS A 79 17.51 9.78 -9.30
C LYS A 79 18.22 10.59 -8.23
N ALA A 80 19.47 10.95 -8.48
CA ALA A 80 20.24 11.79 -7.58
C ALA A 80 19.78 13.27 -7.56
N ASP A 81 18.85 13.66 -8.43
CA ASP A 81 18.28 15.00 -8.41
C ASP A 81 17.44 15.22 -7.14
N ARG A 82 17.32 16.49 -6.72
CA ARG A 82 16.61 16.86 -5.49
C ARG A 82 15.07 16.79 -5.61
N ASP A 83 14.56 16.44 -6.78
CA ASP A 83 13.13 16.38 -7.07
C ASP A 83 12.59 14.96 -6.94
N ASP A 84 13.45 13.94 -7.01
CA ASP A 84 13.03 12.55 -6.81
C ASP A 84 13.00 12.20 -5.32
N LEU A 85 12.02 11.39 -4.92
CA LEU A 85 11.78 11.02 -3.53
C LEU A 85 11.60 9.50 -3.39
N ALA A 86 12.02 8.95 -2.27
CA ALA A 86 11.66 7.59 -1.86
C ALA A 86 10.79 7.64 -0.61
N TYR A 87 9.69 6.87 -0.61
CA TYR A 87 8.77 6.75 0.50
C TYR A 87 9.02 5.44 1.22
N VAL A 88 9.40 5.52 2.49
CA VAL A 88 9.68 4.36 3.32
C VAL A 88 8.61 4.20 4.38
N THR A 89 7.82 3.14 4.26
CA THR A 89 6.86 2.74 5.30
C THR A 89 7.61 2.08 6.45
N VAL A 90 7.38 2.55 7.66
CA VAL A 90 7.85 1.98 8.91
C VAL A 90 6.70 1.18 9.51
N GLU A 91 6.89 -0.09 9.79
CA GLU A 91 5.89 -0.96 10.39
C GLU A 91 6.43 -1.59 11.67
N LEU A 92 5.61 -1.56 12.73
CA LEU A 92 5.89 -2.26 13.97
C LEU A 92 5.24 -3.64 13.91
N ILE A 93 6.06 -4.68 14.00
CA ILE A 93 5.62 -6.06 13.79
C ILE A 93 5.88 -6.95 15.02
N ASP A 94 5.02 -7.95 15.19
CA ASP A 94 5.19 -9.00 16.19
C ASP A 94 6.24 -10.05 15.73
N LYS A 95 6.43 -11.06 16.56
CA LYS A 95 7.39 -12.16 16.28
C LYS A 95 7.02 -13.01 15.06
N GLU A 96 5.76 -13.01 14.67
CA GLU A 96 5.25 -13.67 13.46
C GLU A 96 5.28 -12.77 12.22
N GLY A 97 5.78 -11.54 12.34
CA GLY A 97 5.89 -10.59 11.25
C GLY A 97 4.59 -9.87 10.91
N ARG A 98 3.59 -9.91 11.79
CA ARG A 98 2.31 -9.21 11.60
C ARG A 98 2.40 -7.80 12.15
N ILE A 99 1.79 -6.85 11.45
CA ILE A 99 1.68 -5.47 11.94
C ILE A 99 0.83 -5.46 13.20
N VAL A 100 1.31 -4.77 14.24
CA VAL A 100 0.60 -4.62 15.52
C VAL A 100 -0.21 -3.33 15.50
N PRO A 101 -1.54 -3.41 15.28
CA PRO A 101 -2.35 -2.20 15.04
C PRO A 101 -2.53 -1.32 16.29
N ASP A 102 -2.21 -1.84 17.48
CA ASP A 102 -2.30 -1.10 18.74
C ASP A 102 -0.95 -0.45 19.14
N ALA A 103 0.08 -0.62 18.30
CA ALA A 103 1.41 -0.09 18.58
C ALA A 103 1.53 1.37 18.13
N ASP A 104 1.06 2.28 18.98
CA ASP A 104 1.20 3.73 18.82
C ASP A 104 2.41 4.24 19.60
N MET A 105 3.60 4.09 19.03
CA MET A 105 4.89 4.39 19.67
C MET A 105 5.69 5.40 18.87
N LYS A 106 6.57 6.15 19.58
CA LYS A 106 7.57 7.00 18.91
C LYS A 106 8.65 6.14 18.28
N VAL A 107 8.97 6.42 17.01
CA VAL A 107 10.12 5.87 16.30
C VAL A 107 11.13 6.97 16.05
N THR A 108 12.41 6.69 16.20
CA THR A 108 13.49 7.64 15.91
C THR A 108 14.08 7.33 14.57
N LEU A 109 14.12 8.34 13.70
CA LEU A 109 14.63 8.28 12.36
C LEU A 109 15.99 8.95 12.26
N SER A 110 16.95 8.32 11.61
CA SER A 110 18.23 8.94 11.25
C SER A 110 18.64 8.48 9.84
N VAL A 111 19.37 9.33 9.14
CA VAL A 111 19.84 9.03 7.80
C VAL A 111 21.34 9.27 7.70
N VAL A 112 22.02 8.42 6.93
CA VAL A 112 23.42 8.60 6.53
C VAL A 112 23.56 8.43 5.03
N GLY A 113 24.60 9.09 4.47
CA GLY A 113 24.87 9.06 3.03
C GLY A 113 24.33 10.27 2.27
N ASN A 114 24.03 10.10 1.00
CA ASN A 114 23.78 11.17 0.02
C ASN A 114 22.31 11.64 -0.01
N GLY A 115 21.74 11.94 1.14
CA GLY A 115 20.36 12.44 1.24
C GLY A 115 19.93 12.84 2.63
N ILE A 116 18.71 13.30 2.72
CA ILE A 116 18.09 13.79 3.95
C ILE A 116 16.70 13.19 4.16
N ILE A 117 16.20 13.21 5.39
CA ILE A 117 14.79 12.99 5.70
C ILE A 117 14.05 14.29 5.39
N ARG A 118 13.26 14.31 4.33
CA ARG A 118 12.49 15.47 3.89
C ARG A 118 11.23 15.67 4.72
N GLY A 119 10.67 14.57 5.18
CA GLY A 119 9.49 14.57 6.02
C GLY A 119 9.24 13.22 6.66
N SER A 120 8.42 13.21 7.68
CA SER A 120 7.92 12.01 8.34
C SER A 120 6.53 12.25 8.91
N GLY A 121 5.78 11.19 9.15
CA GLY A 121 4.46 11.32 9.74
C GLY A 121 3.73 9.99 9.80
N ASN A 122 2.46 10.06 10.13
CA ASN A 122 1.54 8.93 10.17
C ASN A 122 0.18 9.30 9.55
N ALA A 123 -0.74 8.35 9.51
CA ALA A 123 -2.07 8.55 8.92
C ALA A 123 -3.15 8.94 9.96
N CYS A 124 -2.77 9.36 11.15
CA CYS A 124 -3.72 9.81 12.17
C CYS A 124 -4.29 11.18 11.79
N PRO A 125 -5.60 11.32 11.56
CA PRO A 125 -6.20 12.59 11.11
C PRO A 125 -6.19 13.67 12.18
N THR A 126 -5.94 13.33 13.44
CA THR A 126 -5.90 14.24 14.57
C THR A 126 -4.48 14.49 15.10
N ASP A 127 -3.47 13.93 14.44
CA ASP A 127 -2.08 14.17 14.82
C ASP A 127 -1.66 15.58 14.40
N MET A 128 -1.15 16.34 15.37
CA MET A 128 -0.69 17.73 15.18
C MET A 128 0.85 17.83 15.20
N GLU A 129 1.56 16.69 15.22
CA GLU A 129 3.03 16.71 15.18
C GLU A 129 3.53 17.24 13.83
N SER A 130 4.67 17.90 13.86
CA SER A 130 5.29 18.43 12.65
C SER A 130 5.75 17.31 11.72
N PHE A 131 5.44 17.39 10.45
CA PHE A 131 5.97 16.48 9.41
C PHE A 131 7.49 16.58 9.21
N ARG A 132 8.18 17.49 9.90
CA ARG A 132 9.64 17.59 9.95
C ARG A 132 10.25 16.89 11.16
N SER A 133 9.44 16.27 12.00
CA SER A 133 9.92 15.54 13.17
C SER A 133 10.78 14.35 12.74
N LEU A 134 11.91 14.17 13.39
CA LEU A 134 12.74 12.96 13.25
C LEU A 134 12.31 11.85 14.23
N SER A 135 11.23 12.09 14.97
CA SER A 135 10.70 11.14 15.94
C SER A 135 9.16 11.07 15.86
N PRO A 136 8.59 10.71 14.68
CA PRO A 136 7.15 10.60 14.54
C PRO A 136 6.59 9.47 15.39
N LYS A 137 5.34 9.62 15.80
CA LYS A 137 4.57 8.53 16.41
C LYS A 137 4.02 7.62 15.32
N THR A 138 3.94 6.32 15.58
CA THR A 138 3.19 5.41 14.71
C THR A 138 1.69 5.55 14.97
N PHE A 139 0.88 5.25 13.97
CA PHE A 139 -0.56 5.13 14.05
C PHE A 139 -0.97 3.80 13.43
N LYS A 140 -1.67 3.00 14.21
CA LYS A 140 -2.01 1.61 13.84
C LYS A 140 -0.79 0.79 13.41
N GLY A 141 0.31 0.96 14.17
CA GLY A 141 1.57 0.26 13.93
C GLY A 141 2.37 0.76 12.74
N LYS A 142 2.03 1.91 12.13
CA LYS A 142 2.68 2.43 10.94
C LYS A 142 3.08 3.90 11.06
N ALA A 143 4.20 4.23 10.42
CA ALA A 143 4.63 5.59 10.12
C ALA A 143 5.28 5.63 8.72
N MET A 144 5.61 6.80 8.23
CA MET A 144 6.28 7.00 6.96
C MET A 144 7.47 7.94 7.12
N ALA A 145 8.55 7.65 6.43
CA ALA A 145 9.67 8.56 6.22
C ALA A 145 9.80 8.86 4.72
N ILE A 146 10.08 10.11 4.37
CA ILE A 146 10.30 10.56 3.00
C ILE A 146 11.78 10.93 2.88
N LEU A 147 12.49 10.24 2.00
CA LEU A 147 13.90 10.46 1.71
C LEU A 147 14.07 11.29 0.45
N GLN A 148 14.93 12.28 0.50
CA GLN A 148 15.29 13.14 -0.62
C GLN A 148 16.80 13.07 -0.85
N PRO A 149 17.28 12.85 -2.10
CA PRO A 149 18.69 12.95 -2.43
C PRO A 149 19.24 14.36 -2.21
N ASP A 150 20.52 14.46 -1.92
CA ASP A 150 21.22 15.75 -1.77
C ASP A 150 21.77 16.31 -3.11
N GLY A 151 21.60 15.58 -4.20
CA GLY A 151 22.08 15.89 -5.55
C GLY A 151 23.28 15.03 -5.98
N ASN A 152 23.77 14.15 -5.11
CA ASN A 152 24.92 13.29 -5.41
C ASN A 152 24.51 11.84 -5.65
N VAL A 153 25.19 11.17 -6.57
CA VAL A 153 25.09 9.73 -6.79
C VAL A 153 25.72 8.99 -5.61
N GLY A 154 25.05 7.94 -5.14
CA GLY A 154 25.53 7.14 -4.00
C GLY A 154 24.41 6.36 -3.33
N GLU A 155 24.41 6.39 -2.02
CA GLU A 155 23.43 5.66 -1.20
C GLU A 155 22.87 6.55 -0.08
N ILE A 156 21.59 6.33 0.23
CA ILE A 156 20.89 6.93 1.38
C ILE A 156 20.47 5.78 2.27
N THR A 157 21.01 5.68 3.48
CA THR A 157 20.61 4.66 4.44
C THR A 157 19.76 5.28 5.55
N LEU A 158 18.50 4.90 5.60
CA LEU A 158 17.59 5.22 6.70
C LEU A 158 17.76 4.20 7.81
N ASN A 159 18.02 4.67 9.02
CA ASN A 159 18.02 3.86 10.25
C ASN A 159 16.81 4.27 11.09
N VAL A 160 16.10 3.27 11.60
CA VAL A 160 14.92 3.46 12.44
C VAL A 160 15.06 2.65 13.71
N SER A 161 14.81 3.27 14.85
CA SER A 161 14.80 2.63 16.16
C SER A 161 13.55 3.01 16.95
N ALA A 162 13.17 2.15 17.88
CA ALA A 162 12.13 2.40 18.87
C ALA A 162 12.50 1.72 20.18
N GLU A 163 11.98 2.23 21.28
CA GLU A 163 12.27 1.69 22.61
C GLU A 163 11.79 0.24 22.74
N GLY A 164 12.64 -0.63 23.26
CA GLY A 164 12.34 -2.04 23.48
C GLY A 164 12.25 -2.90 22.22
N MET A 165 12.61 -2.37 21.05
CA MET A 165 12.54 -3.10 19.78
C MET A 165 13.89 -3.24 19.09
N LYS A 166 14.00 -4.28 18.27
CA LYS A 166 15.10 -4.39 17.31
C LYS A 166 14.94 -3.33 16.23
N GLY A 167 15.93 -2.44 16.13
CA GLY A 167 15.99 -1.43 15.06
C GLY A 167 16.14 -2.05 13.67
N ALA A 168 15.90 -1.23 12.65
CA ALA A 168 16.02 -1.65 11.25
C ALA A 168 16.70 -0.55 10.42
N SER A 169 17.33 -0.96 9.32
CA SER A 169 17.89 -0.05 8.33
C SER A 169 17.51 -0.48 6.90
N ILE A 170 17.39 0.51 6.01
CA ILE A 170 17.16 0.28 4.59
C ILE A 170 17.98 1.27 3.77
N THR A 171 18.58 0.78 2.69
CA THR A 171 19.41 1.59 1.79
C THR A 171 18.70 1.80 0.46
N ILE A 172 18.65 3.05 0.03
CA ILE A 172 18.16 3.51 -1.27
C ILE A 172 19.36 3.99 -2.07
N ARG A 173 19.53 3.48 -3.28
CA ARG A 173 20.60 3.90 -4.17
C ARG A 173 20.17 5.11 -4.99
N THR A 174 21.03 6.12 -5.08
CA THR A 174 20.83 7.27 -5.95
C THR A 174 21.70 7.13 -7.21
N VAL A 175 21.12 7.40 -8.37
CA VAL A 175 21.79 7.25 -9.68
C VAL A 175 21.67 8.54 -10.49
N ASP A 176 22.63 8.77 -11.41
CA ASP A 176 22.55 9.86 -12.34
C ASP A 176 21.29 9.73 -13.22
N ARG A 177 20.73 10.88 -13.65
CA ARG A 177 19.54 10.96 -14.49
C ARG A 177 19.67 10.13 -15.78
N MET A 178 20.90 10.02 -16.33
CA MET A 178 21.17 9.25 -17.54
C MET A 178 21.27 7.72 -17.32
N SER A 179 21.57 7.29 -16.09
CA SER A 179 21.70 5.87 -15.73
C SER A 179 20.37 5.23 -15.31
N ALA A 180 19.34 6.03 -15.09
CA ALA A 180 18.01 5.59 -14.68
C ALA A 180 17.17 5.02 -15.83
N LYS A 181 17.78 4.41 -16.86
CA LYS A 181 17.08 3.51 -17.77
C LYS A 181 16.67 2.28 -16.95
N GLN A 182 15.49 2.31 -16.40
CA GLN A 182 14.87 1.10 -15.86
C GLN A 182 14.68 0.14 -17.04
N GLU A 183 15.43 -0.95 -17.03
CA GLU A 183 15.20 -2.04 -17.96
C GLU A 183 13.73 -2.47 -17.84
N GLY A 184 12.98 -2.32 -18.92
CA GLY A 184 11.69 -2.95 -19.10
C GLY A 184 10.46 -2.27 -18.48
N LYS A 185 10.47 -0.95 -18.20
CA LYS A 185 9.24 -0.23 -17.84
C LYS A 185 9.06 1.00 -18.73
N ASP A 186 7.95 1.04 -19.43
CA ASP A 186 7.54 2.20 -20.18
C ASP A 186 7.35 3.38 -19.23
N ILE A 187 8.12 4.44 -19.44
CA ILE A 187 8.08 5.66 -18.63
C ILE A 187 7.06 6.59 -19.26
N VAL A 188 6.00 6.88 -18.52
CA VAL A 188 5.08 7.96 -18.89
C VAL A 188 5.77 9.30 -18.64
N THR A 189 6.12 10.00 -19.70
CA THR A 189 6.77 11.32 -19.62
C THR A 189 5.71 12.42 -19.64
N PRO A 190 5.56 13.20 -18.55
CA PRO A 190 4.62 14.32 -18.54
C PRO A 190 4.91 15.31 -19.65
N GLY A 191 3.85 15.80 -20.32
CA GLY A 191 3.95 16.77 -21.40
C GLY A 191 4.28 16.19 -22.79
N SER A 192 4.51 14.88 -22.90
CA SER A 192 4.63 14.18 -24.19
C SER A 192 3.31 13.52 -24.59
N ILE A 193 3.15 13.26 -25.89
CA ILE A 193 2.04 12.43 -26.38
C ILE A 193 2.33 11.00 -26.00
N TRP A 194 1.45 10.44 -25.14
CA TRP A 194 1.56 9.05 -24.73
C TRP A 194 0.95 8.14 -25.79
N LYS A 195 1.57 7.00 -26.02
CA LYS A 195 1.18 6.05 -27.06
C LYS A 195 0.81 4.71 -26.44
N ASP A 196 -0.16 4.02 -27.07
CA ASP A 196 -0.49 2.64 -26.78
C ASP A 196 0.59 1.68 -27.33
N MET A 197 0.40 0.40 -27.15
CA MET A 197 1.31 -0.65 -27.62
C MET A 197 1.45 -0.69 -29.15
N ASP A 198 0.45 -0.21 -29.88
CA ASP A 198 0.44 -0.14 -31.33
C ASP A 198 1.04 1.18 -31.86
N GLY A 199 1.46 2.06 -30.95
CA GLY A 199 2.06 3.35 -31.28
C GLY A 199 1.07 4.48 -31.55
N ASN A 200 -0.22 4.27 -31.31
CA ASN A 200 -1.24 5.30 -31.47
C ASN A 200 -1.30 6.22 -30.26
N PRO A 201 -1.60 7.51 -30.43
CA PRO A 201 -1.82 8.42 -29.30
C PRO A 201 -2.96 7.93 -28.38
N ILE A 202 -2.69 7.88 -27.08
CA ILE A 202 -3.70 7.53 -26.08
C ILE A 202 -4.67 8.70 -25.91
N ASN A 203 -5.95 8.44 -26.08
CA ASN A 203 -7.04 9.37 -25.87
C ASN A 203 -7.97 8.83 -24.75
N ALA A 204 -7.53 8.99 -23.52
CA ALA A 204 -8.28 8.54 -22.34
C ALA A 204 -8.33 9.68 -21.30
N HIS A 205 -9.36 10.52 -21.41
CA HIS A 205 -9.57 11.67 -20.53
C HIS A 205 -10.36 11.29 -19.27
N GLY A 206 -9.97 11.86 -18.13
CA GLY A 206 -10.69 11.69 -16.85
C GLY A 206 -10.76 10.25 -16.34
N GLY A 207 -9.93 9.38 -16.86
CA GLY A 207 -9.94 7.96 -16.55
C GLY A 207 -9.01 7.57 -15.41
N GLY A 208 -8.90 6.26 -15.21
CA GLY A 208 -8.00 5.66 -14.22
C GLY A 208 -7.09 4.61 -14.84
N ILE A 209 -6.09 4.19 -14.08
CA ILE A 209 -5.17 3.12 -14.46
C ILE A 209 -5.44 1.95 -13.52
N LEU A 210 -5.69 0.77 -14.08
CA LEU A 210 -5.83 -0.49 -13.36
C LEU A 210 -4.64 -1.39 -13.69
N TYR A 211 -4.00 -1.94 -12.67
CA TYR A 211 -3.00 -3.00 -12.85
C TYR A 211 -3.65 -4.36 -12.58
N HIS A 212 -3.58 -5.26 -13.54
CA HIS A 212 -4.12 -6.61 -13.45
C HIS A 212 -3.24 -7.61 -14.23
N GLU A 213 -2.83 -8.69 -13.60
CA GLU A 213 -2.05 -9.78 -14.18
C GLU A 213 -0.79 -9.34 -14.97
N GLY A 214 -0.01 -8.44 -14.39
CA GLY A 214 1.24 -7.96 -15.01
C GLY A 214 1.04 -6.82 -16.01
N THR A 215 -0.19 -6.41 -16.26
CA THR A 215 -0.57 -5.45 -17.29
C THR A 215 -1.23 -4.22 -16.68
N TYR A 216 -0.90 -3.04 -17.20
CA TYR A 216 -1.59 -1.80 -16.89
C TYR A 216 -2.69 -1.54 -17.92
N TYR A 217 -3.90 -1.32 -17.45
CA TYR A 217 -5.05 -0.93 -18.25
C TYR A 217 -5.35 0.53 -17.96
N TRP A 218 -5.29 1.37 -18.98
CA TRP A 218 -5.73 2.74 -18.88
C TRP A 218 -7.12 2.87 -19.49
N TYR A 219 -8.09 3.28 -18.69
CA TYR A 219 -9.46 3.50 -19.13
C TYR A 219 -9.88 4.94 -18.92
N GLY A 220 -10.68 5.48 -19.83
CA GLY A 220 -11.13 6.86 -19.77
C GLY A 220 -12.08 7.20 -20.90
N GLU A 221 -12.51 8.46 -20.90
CA GLU A 221 -13.39 8.97 -21.93
C GLU A 221 -12.59 9.25 -23.22
N PHE A 222 -13.05 8.71 -24.33
CA PHE A 222 -12.52 9.07 -25.65
C PHE A 222 -13.16 10.39 -26.11
N LYS A 223 -12.36 11.42 -26.33
CA LYS A 223 -12.78 12.70 -26.89
C LYS A 223 -12.34 12.76 -28.36
N GLY A 224 -13.24 12.35 -29.26
CA GLY A 224 -13.11 12.61 -30.68
C GLY A 224 -13.58 14.04 -31.03
N ASP A 225 -13.54 14.41 -32.31
CA ASP A 225 -13.87 15.75 -32.82
C ASP A 225 -15.31 16.22 -32.57
N SER A 226 -16.20 15.39 -32.02
CA SER A 226 -17.54 15.78 -31.60
C SER A 226 -17.73 15.54 -30.11
N THR A 227 -18.17 16.55 -29.41
CA THR A 227 -18.17 16.75 -27.96
C THR A 227 -19.09 15.80 -27.16
N TYR A 228 -19.77 14.84 -27.75
CA TYR A 228 -20.72 13.94 -27.09
C TYR A 228 -20.73 12.53 -27.68
N ARG A 229 -19.69 11.72 -27.41
CA ARG A 229 -19.78 10.27 -27.49
C ARG A 229 -19.31 9.64 -26.21
N LEU A 230 -20.18 8.91 -25.55
CA LEU A 230 -19.92 8.03 -24.41
C LEU A 230 -19.34 6.69 -24.91
N ASP A 231 -18.18 6.71 -25.53
CA ASP A 231 -17.48 5.48 -25.89
C ASP A 231 -16.36 5.28 -24.86
N LEU A 232 -16.53 4.30 -23.99
CA LEU A 232 -15.47 3.82 -23.10
C LEU A 232 -14.45 3.07 -23.94
N SER A 233 -13.27 3.61 -24.13
CA SER A 233 -12.14 2.90 -24.70
C SER A 233 -11.28 2.29 -23.59
N LEU A 234 -11.05 0.98 -23.66
CA LEU A 234 -10.07 0.27 -22.86
C LEU A 234 -8.76 0.23 -23.65
N ILE A 235 -7.70 0.77 -23.08
CA ILE A 235 -6.37 0.76 -23.66
C ILE A 235 -5.49 -0.17 -22.83
N HIS A 236 -4.90 -1.15 -23.48
CA HIS A 236 -4.01 -2.12 -22.88
C HIS A 236 -2.55 -1.63 -23.00
N ILE A 237 -1.84 -1.54 -21.86
CA ILE A 237 -0.42 -1.21 -21.80
C ILE A 237 0.28 -2.37 -21.09
N SER A 238 1.16 -3.08 -21.78
CA SER A 238 1.95 -4.19 -21.24
C SER A 238 3.32 -3.73 -20.76
#